data_882d55e2be1acc5f1b8cefadd24eabaa
#
_entry.id   882d55e2be1acc5f1b8cefadd24eabaa
#
_cell.length_a   1.000
_cell.length_b   1.000
_cell.length_c   1.000
_cell.angle_alpha   90.00
_cell.angle_beta   90.00
_cell.angle_gamma   90.00
#
_symmetry.space_group_name_H-M   'P 1'
#
loop_
_entity.id
_entity.type
_entity.pdbx_description
1 polymer ?
#
loop_
_entity_poly.entity_id
_entity_poly.type
_entity_poly.pdbx_seq_one_letter_code
_entity_poly.pdbx_strand_id
1 'polypeptide(L)'
;LKKDLAYEAGSKAQLRDREFFEKLIRQSEPIYNGIDGTAKLDAARELMHDNKLRSAFNASDDVTSALDIFHLEAEPTKRLMDFCEKYHISLACLLLMGIRTFFQKENGFDDVSVNNAIARRATLKEKRSGGTRIHSFPFRTSFSKDVRFIDAVYTIRDKQNELFRHANYNPTEYFALRSKTYPQPKAGLTYEPMSLTYQPMTLK
;
A
#
# COMPACT_ATOMS: atom_id res chain seq x y z
N LEU A 1 -16.54 -17.49 9.80
CA LEU A 1 -15.76 -18.29 10.74
C LEU A 1 -15.31 -19.62 10.13
N LYS A 2 -16.22 -20.53 9.70
CA LYS A 2 -15.81 -21.83 9.12
C LYS A 2 -14.90 -21.75 7.88
N LYS A 3 -15.02 -20.71 7.05
CA LYS A 3 -14.13 -20.49 5.90
C LYS A 3 -12.80 -19.86 6.30
N ASP A 4 -12.78 -19.07 7.37
CA ASP A 4 -11.53 -18.52 7.91
C ASP A 4 -10.71 -19.63 8.59
N LEU A 5 -11.38 -20.63 9.18
CA LEU A 5 -10.76 -21.85 9.71
C LEU A 5 -10.13 -22.73 8.60
N ALA A 6 -10.63 -22.64 7.36
CA ALA A 6 -10.04 -23.35 6.21
C ALA A 6 -8.75 -22.69 5.68
N TYR A 7 -8.43 -21.48 6.12
CA TYR A 7 -7.17 -20.79 5.84
C TYR A 7 -6.21 -20.96 7.04
N GLU A 8 -5.99 -22.21 7.41
CA GLU A 8 -5.07 -22.55 8.49
C GLU A 8 -3.63 -22.55 8.01
N ALA A 9 -2.71 -22.39 8.96
CA ALA A 9 -1.28 -22.52 8.70
C ALA A 9 -0.98 -23.89 8.07
N GLY A 10 -0.29 -23.89 6.93
CA GLY A 10 0.02 -25.10 6.15
C GLY A 10 -1.06 -25.53 5.17
N SER A 11 -2.21 -24.86 5.09
CA SER A 11 -3.18 -25.12 4.02
C SER A 11 -2.62 -24.75 2.65
N LYS A 12 -3.07 -25.44 1.58
CA LYS A 12 -2.65 -25.13 0.20
C LYS A 12 -2.85 -23.65 -0.16
N ALA A 13 -3.90 -23.02 0.34
CA ALA A 13 -4.18 -21.61 0.10
C ALA A 13 -3.16 -20.71 0.81
N GLN A 14 -2.88 -20.98 2.09
CA GLN A 14 -1.90 -20.22 2.85
C GLN A 14 -0.49 -20.38 2.31
N LEU A 15 -0.09 -21.59 1.90
CA LEU A 15 1.22 -21.85 1.31
C LEU A 15 1.40 -21.13 -0.03
N ARG A 16 0.37 -21.12 -0.90
CA ARG A 16 0.38 -20.36 -2.16
C ARG A 16 0.52 -18.87 -1.91
N ASP A 17 -0.23 -18.32 -0.96
CA ASP A 17 -0.19 -16.89 -0.65
C ASP A 17 1.15 -16.53 -0.01
N ARG A 18 1.71 -17.39 0.83
CA ARG A 18 3.06 -17.25 1.38
C ARG A 18 4.12 -17.23 0.29
N GLU A 19 4.08 -18.17 -0.65
CA GLU A 19 5.02 -18.23 -1.78
C GLU A 19 4.98 -16.95 -2.62
N PHE A 20 3.78 -16.42 -2.88
CA PHE A 20 3.61 -15.13 -3.57
C PHE A 20 4.33 -14.00 -2.84
N PHE A 21 4.12 -13.86 -1.53
CA PHE A 21 4.76 -12.79 -0.76
C PHE A 21 6.26 -13.01 -0.56
N GLU A 22 6.72 -14.26 -0.41
CA GLU A 22 8.16 -14.56 -0.38
C GLU A 22 8.86 -14.13 -1.67
N LYS A 23 8.25 -14.45 -2.81
CA LYS A 23 8.76 -14.01 -4.12
C LYS A 23 8.78 -12.49 -4.21
N LEU A 24 7.70 -11.81 -3.81
CA LEU A 24 7.60 -10.36 -3.85
C LEU A 24 8.69 -9.69 -2.98
N ILE A 25 8.94 -10.21 -1.77
CA ILE A 25 9.98 -9.71 -0.87
C ILE A 25 11.38 -9.91 -1.46
N ARG A 26 11.65 -11.07 -2.06
CA ARG A 26 12.98 -11.39 -2.61
C ARG A 26 13.30 -10.65 -3.92
N GLN A 27 12.30 -10.13 -4.62
CA GLN A 27 12.51 -9.44 -5.90
C GLN A 27 13.32 -8.15 -5.75
N SER A 28 13.18 -7.46 -4.63
CA SER A 28 13.88 -6.20 -4.43
C SER A 28 13.87 -5.77 -2.96
N GLU A 29 14.97 -5.15 -2.55
CA GLU A 29 15.07 -4.52 -1.24
C GLU A 29 13.96 -3.48 -1.04
N PRO A 30 13.40 -3.35 0.19
CA PRO A 30 12.43 -2.29 0.49
C PRO A 30 13.00 -0.91 0.21
N ILE A 31 12.13 0.00 -0.20
CA ILE A 31 12.49 1.39 -0.46
C ILE A 31 11.80 2.30 0.54
N TYR A 32 12.47 3.40 0.88
CA TYR A 32 11.89 4.47 1.69
C TYR A 32 11.38 5.59 0.79
N ASN A 33 10.12 6.00 1.00
CA ASN A 33 9.52 7.14 0.31
C ASN A 33 9.26 8.22 1.35
N GLY A 34 10.19 9.17 1.50
CA GLY A 34 10.05 10.28 2.43
C GLY A 34 9.01 11.31 1.96
N ILE A 35 8.31 11.89 2.92
CA ILE A 35 7.47 13.08 2.73
C ILE A 35 8.06 14.31 3.44
N ASP A 36 9.20 14.12 4.05
CA ASP A 36 9.94 15.09 4.87
C ASP A 36 11.09 15.79 4.11
N GLY A 37 11.11 15.67 2.78
CA GLY A 37 12.16 16.23 1.93
C GLY A 37 13.45 15.40 1.89
N THR A 38 13.51 14.23 2.53
CA THR A 38 14.61 13.27 2.37
C THR A 38 14.52 12.61 1.00
N ALA A 39 14.87 13.36 -0.02
CA ALA A 39 14.70 12.98 -1.43
C ALA A 39 15.62 11.85 -1.89
N LYS A 40 16.55 11.36 -1.05
CA LYS A 40 17.52 10.33 -1.46
C LYS A 40 17.54 9.18 -0.47
N LEU A 41 17.48 7.97 -1.02
CA LEU A 41 17.54 6.73 -0.23
C LEU A 41 18.78 6.67 0.67
N ASP A 42 19.92 7.16 0.20
CA ASP A 42 21.16 7.17 0.98
C ASP A 42 21.09 8.13 2.16
N ALA A 43 20.54 9.34 1.97
CA ALA A 43 20.30 10.27 3.07
C ALA A 43 19.28 9.70 4.08
N ALA A 44 18.23 9.04 3.60
CA ALA A 44 17.29 8.36 4.48
C ALA A 44 17.96 7.20 5.26
N ARG A 45 18.84 6.43 4.63
CA ARG A 45 19.63 5.37 5.30
C ARG A 45 20.55 5.92 6.37
N GLU A 46 21.24 7.02 6.11
CA GLU A 46 22.09 7.69 7.12
C GLU A 46 21.26 8.19 8.30
N LEU A 47 20.14 8.85 8.04
CA LEU A 47 19.22 9.31 9.08
C LEU A 47 18.61 8.16 9.88
N MET A 48 18.36 7.02 9.24
CA MET A 48 17.94 5.78 9.90
C MET A 48 19.01 5.24 10.85
N HIS A 49 20.28 5.25 10.44
CA HIS A 49 21.39 4.81 11.28
C HIS A 49 21.56 5.70 12.52
N ASP A 50 21.37 7.00 12.36
CA ASP A 50 21.50 7.97 13.44
C ASP A 50 20.27 8.10 14.34
N ASN A 51 19.23 7.29 14.15
CA ASN A 51 17.92 7.41 14.81
C ASN A 51 17.25 8.79 14.66
N LYS A 52 17.57 9.54 13.63
CA LYS A 52 17.02 10.88 13.40
C LYS A 52 15.68 10.84 12.67
N LEU A 53 15.48 9.81 11.82
CA LEU A 53 14.18 9.54 11.20
C LEU A 53 13.38 8.60 12.10
N ARG A 54 12.25 9.06 12.59
CA ARG A 54 11.33 8.26 13.39
C ARG A 54 9.97 8.22 12.71
N SER A 55 9.30 7.07 12.76
CA SER A 55 7.89 7.03 12.38
C SER A 55 7.07 7.87 13.37
N ALA A 56 5.93 8.38 12.92
CA ALA A 56 5.01 9.13 13.77
C ALA A 56 4.63 8.39 15.06
N PHE A 57 4.67 7.06 15.06
CA PHE A 57 4.34 6.22 16.21
C PHE A 57 5.45 6.11 17.26
N ASN A 58 6.69 6.49 16.94
CA ASN A 58 7.84 6.30 17.81
C ASN A 58 8.69 7.57 17.99
N ALA A 59 8.18 8.71 17.52
CA ALA A 59 8.97 9.93 17.46
C ALA A 59 9.19 10.60 18.83
N SER A 60 8.23 10.55 19.73
CA SER A 60 8.29 11.12 21.07
C SER A 60 7.09 10.63 21.90
N ASP A 61 7.11 10.94 23.20
CA ASP A 61 5.96 10.78 24.08
C ASP A 61 4.80 11.76 23.71
N ASP A 62 5.11 12.81 22.95
CA ASP A 62 4.13 13.75 22.41
C ASP A 62 3.76 13.32 20.99
N VAL A 63 2.69 12.54 20.87
CA VAL A 63 2.15 12.09 19.60
C VAL A 63 1.00 13.02 19.21
N THR A 64 1.31 14.08 18.49
CA THR A 64 0.30 14.95 17.89
C THR A 64 -0.13 14.38 16.53
N SER A 65 -1.43 14.40 16.26
CA SER A 65 -2.01 14.09 14.96
C SER A 65 -2.90 15.23 14.50
N ALA A 66 -2.90 15.46 13.19
CA ALA A 66 -3.79 16.41 12.55
C ALA A 66 -4.73 15.67 11.58
N LEU A 67 -5.93 16.17 11.39
CA LEU A 67 -6.87 15.69 10.39
C LEU A 67 -7.23 16.86 9.47
N ASP A 68 -6.86 16.70 8.19
CA ASP A 68 -7.27 17.62 7.14
C ASP A 68 -8.35 16.98 6.27
N ILE A 69 -9.42 17.71 6.02
CA ILE A 69 -10.55 17.24 5.22
C ILE A 69 -10.64 18.08 3.95
N PHE A 70 -10.50 17.40 2.81
CA PHE A 70 -10.62 18.01 1.49
C PHE A 70 -11.87 17.48 0.78
N HIS A 71 -12.65 18.40 0.24
CA HIS A 71 -13.80 18.06 -0.58
C HIS A 71 -13.49 18.36 -2.05
N LEU A 72 -13.67 17.37 -2.89
CA LEU A 72 -13.66 17.59 -4.33
C LEU A 72 -15.00 18.14 -4.77
N GLU A 73 -14.98 19.20 -5.55
CA GLU A 73 -16.19 19.76 -6.15
C GLU A 73 -16.80 18.80 -7.17
N ALA A 74 -18.05 19.06 -7.53
CA ALA A 74 -18.83 18.18 -8.40
C ALA A 74 -18.18 17.97 -9.79
N GLU A 75 -17.66 19.02 -10.39
CA GLU A 75 -17.07 18.95 -11.73
C GLU A 75 -15.76 18.15 -11.78
N PRO A 76 -14.75 18.38 -10.91
CA PRO A 76 -13.59 17.49 -10.80
C PRO A 76 -13.96 16.05 -10.48
N THR A 77 -14.91 15.83 -9.57
CA THR A 77 -15.39 14.49 -9.21
C THR A 77 -15.98 13.78 -10.42
N LYS A 78 -16.85 14.47 -11.18
CA LYS A 78 -17.44 13.92 -12.39
C LYS A 78 -16.37 13.52 -13.41
N ARG A 79 -15.39 14.37 -13.68
CA ARG A 79 -14.29 14.06 -14.61
C ARG A 79 -13.48 12.83 -14.20
N LEU A 80 -13.20 12.66 -12.91
CA LEU A 80 -12.53 11.46 -12.40
C LEU A 80 -13.38 10.22 -12.61
N MET A 81 -14.68 10.28 -12.34
CA MET A 81 -15.59 9.16 -12.54
C MET A 81 -15.77 8.80 -13.99
N ASP A 82 -15.96 9.80 -14.88
CA ASP A 82 -16.06 9.60 -16.33
C ASP A 82 -14.78 8.95 -16.90
N PHE A 83 -13.62 9.35 -16.38
CA PHE A 83 -12.34 8.72 -16.74
C PHE A 83 -12.29 7.24 -16.28
N CYS A 84 -12.68 6.98 -15.03
CA CYS A 84 -12.70 5.63 -14.49
C CYS A 84 -13.65 4.71 -15.31
N GLU A 85 -14.82 5.21 -15.66
CA GLU A 85 -15.79 4.49 -16.50
C GLU A 85 -15.23 4.22 -17.90
N LYS A 86 -14.73 5.25 -18.56
CA LYS A 86 -14.17 5.17 -19.92
C LYS A 86 -13.06 4.12 -20.04
N TYR A 87 -12.20 4.01 -19.03
CA TYR A 87 -11.03 3.13 -19.07
C TYR A 87 -11.22 1.85 -18.23
N HIS A 88 -12.42 1.61 -17.71
CA HIS A 88 -12.75 0.43 -16.88
C HIS A 88 -11.76 0.21 -15.72
N ILE A 89 -11.46 1.28 -14.98
CA ILE A 89 -10.60 1.26 -13.80
C ILE A 89 -11.37 1.73 -12.57
N SER A 90 -10.93 1.32 -11.39
CA SER A 90 -11.49 1.82 -10.13
C SER A 90 -10.90 3.18 -9.77
N LEU A 91 -11.66 4.00 -9.06
CA LEU A 91 -11.14 5.24 -8.49
C LEU A 91 -9.95 4.98 -7.55
N ALA A 92 -9.94 3.84 -6.84
CA ALA A 92 -8.81 3.44 -6.01
C ALA A 92 -7.51 3.29 -6.80
N CYS A 93 -7.55 2.70 -8.02
CA CYS A 93 -6.39 2.61 -8.91
C CYS A 93 -5.90 4.00 -9.34
N LEU A 94 -6.82 4.90 -9.64
CA LEU A 94 -6.49 6.26 -10.05
C LEU A 94 -5.87 7.05 -8.90
N LEU A 95 -6.38 6.89 -7.68
CA LEU A 95 -5.81 7.50 -6.47
C LEU A 95 -4.43 6.94 -6.15
N LEU A 96 -4.22 5.63 -6.28
CA LEU A 96 -2.89 5.02 -6.14
C LEU A 96 -1.90 5.60 -7.16
N MET A 97 -2.34 5.80 -8.41
CA MET A 97 -1.51 6.45 -9.42
C MET A 97 -1.18 7.90 -9.06
N GLY A 98 -2.13 8.64 -8.49
CA GLY A 98 -1.92 10.00 -8.01
C GLY A 98 -0.86 10.06 -6.90
N ILE A 99 -1.02 9.24 -5.85
CA ILE A 99 -0.09 9.16 -4.72
C ILE A 99 1.31 8.75 -5.21
N ARG A 100 1.38 7.70 -6.05
CA ARG A 100 2.64 7.26 -6.62
C ARG A 100 3.34 8.36 -7.40
N THR A 101 2.60 9.11 -8.22
CA THR A 101 3.14 10.21 -9.01
C THR A 101 3.65 11.35 -8.13
N PHE A 102 2.95 11.64 -7.05
CA PHE A 102 3.41 12.59 -6.05
C PHE A 102 4.77 12.17 -5.48
N PHE A 103 4.89 10.95 -4.98
CA PHE A 103 6.14 10.44 -4.42
C PHE A 103 7.27 10.37 -5.44
N GLN A 104 6.97 10.01 -6.70
CA GLN A 104 7.97 10.02 -7.76
C GLN A 104 8.53 11.43 -7.98
N LYS A 105 7.67 12.44 -7.97
CA LYS A 105 8.10 13.84 -8.14
C LYS A 105 8.87 14.36 -6.93
N GLU A 106 8.39 14.03 -5.74
CA GLU A 106 8.99 14.47 -4.47
C GLU A 106 10.37 13.85 -4.26
N ASN A 107 10.50 12.56 -4.48
CA ASN A 107 11.74 11.82 -4.21
C ASN A 107 12.68 11.71 -5.42
N GLY A 108 12.20 11.99 -6.62
CA GLY A 108 12.98 11.85 -7.86
C GLY A 108 13.23 10.39 -8.29
N PHE A 109 12.55 9.41 -7.71
CA PHE A 109 12.69 7.98 -8.03
C PHE A 109 11.50 7.47 -8.84
N ASP A 110 11.79 6.60 -9.81
CA ASP A 110 10.75 5.91 -10.58
C ASP A 110 10.10 4.77 -9.79
N ASP A 111 10.75 4.29 -8.74
CA ASP A 111 10.30 3.20 -7.88
C ASP A 111 9.65 3.74 -6.60
N VAL A 112 8.38 3.43 -6.42
CA VAL A 112 7.56 3.95 -5.32
C VAL A 112 6.81 2.82 -4.64
N SER A 113 6.84 2.80 -3.32
CA SER A 113 6.07 1.87 -2.47
C SER A 113 5.18 2.64 -1.49
N VAL A 114 3.92 2.27 -1.41
CA VAL A 114 2.95 2.80 -0.45
C VAL A 114 2.20 1.64 0.20
N ASN A 115 1.74 1.80 1.42
CA ASN A 115 0.84 0.81 2.00
C ASN A 115 -0.54 0.93 1.37
N ASN A 116 -1.10 -0.19 0.91
CA ASN A 116 -2.45 -0.29 0.40
C ASN A 116 -3.32 -1.10 1.36
N ALA A 117 -4.33 -0.46 1.93
CA ALA A 117 -5.30 -1.13 2.78
C ALA A 117 -6.34 -1.86 1.93
N ILE A 118 -6.55 -3.13 2.23
CA ILE A 118 -7.42 -4.04 1.47
C ILE A 118 -8.52 -4.55 2.39
N ALA A 119 -9.78 -4.27 2.04
CA ALA A 119 -10.92 -4.86 2.70
C ALA A 119 -11.17 -6.28 2.16
N ARG A 120 -10.95 -7.30 3.01
CA ARG A 120 -11.16 -8.73 2.70
C ARG A 120 -12.63 -9.12 2.76
N ARG A 121 -13.46 -8.53 1.90
CA ARG A 121 -14.91 -8.76 1.85
C ARG A 121 -15.37 -9.00 0.41
N ALA A 122 -14.94 -10.14 -0.17
CA ALA A 122 -15.24 -10.48 -1.55
C ALA A 122 -16.69 -10.98 -1.74
N THR A 123 -17.20 -11.77 -0.79
CA THR A 123 -18.53 -12.37 -0.89
C THR A 123 -19.58 -11.56 -0.11
N LEU A 124 -20.86 -11.71 -0.48
CA LEU A 124 -21.96 -11.06 0.22
C LEU A 124 -22.01 -11.44 1.72
N LYS A 125 -21.67 -12.67 2.05
CA LYS A 125 -21.60 -13.16 3.44
C LYS A 125 -20.48 -12.45 4.21
N GLU A 126 -19.32 -12.25 3.60
CA GLU A 126 -18.21 -11.51 4.20
C GLU A 126 -18.55 -10.03 4.37
N LYS A 127 -19.24 -9.43 3.38
CA LYS A 127 -19.72 -8.04 3.46
C LYS A 127 -20.69 -7.82 4.62
N ARG A 128 -21.49 -8.84 4.96
CA ARG A 128 -22.47 -8.81 6.06
C ARG A 128 -21.89 -9.29 7.40
N SER A 129 -20.64 -9.78 7.45
CA SER A 129 -20.02 -10.24 8.69
C SER A 129 -19.44 -9.07 9.48
N GLY A 130 -19.55 -9.12 10.79
CA GLY A 130 -18.88 -8.20 11.70
C GLY A 130 -17.37 -8.41 11.78
N GLY A 131 -16.68 -7.52 12.50
CA GLY A 131 -15.25 -7.59 12.77
C GLY A 131 -14.37 -6.88 11.73
N THR A 132 -13.13 -6.63 12.11
CA THR A 132 -12.13 -6.02 11.23
C THR A 132 -11.61 -7.05 10.24
N ARG A 133 -11.68 -6.74 8.95
CA ARG A 133 -11.19 -7.56 7.85
C ARG A 133 -10.31 -6.76 6.90
N ILE A 134 -9.58 -5.80 7.45
CA ILE A 134 -8.66 -4.96 6.68
C ILE A 134 -7.26 -5.51 6.86
N HIS A 135 -6.59 -5.78 5.75
CA HIS A 135 -5.16 -6.05 5.71
C HIS A 135 -4.47 -4.91 4.98
N SER A 136 -3.24 -4.63 5.36
CA SER A 136 -2.42 -3.63 4.69
C SER A 136 -1.13 -4.28 4.23
N PHE A 137 -0.78 -4.06 2.96
CA PHE A 137 0.46 -4.57 2.37
C PHE A 137 1.14 -3.46 1.57
N PRO A 138 2.46 -3.47 1.50
CA PRO A 138 3.18 -2.61 0.57
C PRO A 138 2.74 -2.86 -0.87
N PHE A 139 2.49 -1.79 -1.58
CA PHE A 139 2.17 -1.76 -2.99
C PHE A 139 3.24 -0.98 -3.74
N ARG A 140 4.16 -1.71 -4.36
CA ARG A 140 5.32 -1.15 -5.04
C ARG A 140 5.14 -1.15 -6.55
N THR A 141 5.48 -0.03 -7.16
CA THR A 141 5.46 0.14 -8.62
C THR A 141 6.69 0.89 -9.08
N SER A 142 7.26 0.45 -10.20
CA SER A 142 8.32 1.15 -10.90
C SER A 142 7.91 1.34 -12.35
N PHE A 143 8.03 2.57 -12.86
CA PHE A 143 7.72 2.90 -14.24
C PHE A 143 8.87 3.68 -14.86
N SER A 144 9.14 3.43 -16.14
CA SER A 144 10.04 4.28 -16.91
C SER A 144 9.41 5.66 -17.13
N LYS A 145 10.25 6.67 -17.41
CA LYS A 145 9.80 8.04 -17.68
C LYS A 145 8.91 8.15 -18.91
N ASP A 146 9.06 7.21 -19.85
CA ASP A 146 8.35 7.23 -21.14
C ASP A 146 7.05 6.40 -21.13
N VAL A 147 6.66 5.83 -19.98
CA VAL A 147 5.42 5.08 -19.88
C VAL A 147 4.21 6.00 -20.07
N ARG A 148 3.28 5.61 -20.92
CA ARG A 148 2.02 6.36 -21.05
C ARG A 148 1.21 6.23 -19.76
N PHE A 149 0.58 7.33 -19.36
CA PHE A 149 -0.22 7.37 -18.13
C PHE A 149 -1.23 6.22 -18.03
N ILE A 150 -1.96 5.95 -19.09
CA ILE A 150 -3.00 4.91 -19.08
C ILE A 150 -2.40 3.49 -18.93
N ASP A 151 -1.24 3.23 -19.51
CA ASP A 151 -0.57 1.93 -19.38
C ASP A 151 -0.04 1.73 -17.95
N ALA A 152 0.45 2.80 -17.33
CA ALA A 152 0.82 2.79 -15.92
C ALA A 152 -0.39 2.50 -15.01
N VAL A 153 -1.54 3.12 -15.28
CA VAL A 153 -2.77 2.87 -14.51
C VAL A 153 -3.25 1.43 -14.69
N TYR A 154 -3.18 0.87 -15.89
CA TYR A 154 -3.51 -0.54 -16.11
C TYR A 154 -2.55 -1.48 -15.38
N THR A 155 -1.26 -1.16 -15.34
CA THR A 155 -0.29 -1.93 -14.56
C THR A 155 -0.62 -1.87 -13.06
N ILE A 156 -1.02 -0.72 -12.53
CA ILE A 156 -1.49 -0.59 -11.14
C ILE A 156 -2.71 -1.46 -10.89
N ARG A 157 -3.72 -1.40 -11.78
CA ARG A 157 -4.93 -2.23 -11.69
C ARG A 157 -4.59 -3.71 -11.62
N ASP A 158 -3.73 -4.18 -12.51
CA ASP A 158 -3.41 -5.60 -12.61
C ASP A 158 -2.61 -6.08 -11.41
N LYS A 159 -1.63 -5.30 -10.94
CA LYS A 159 -0.89 -5.57 -9.69
C LYS A 159 -1.81 -5.53 -8.46
N GLN A 160 -2.74 -4.58 -8.40
CA GLN A 160 -3.71 -4.51 -7.30
C GLN A 160 -4.62 -5.74 -7.28
N ASN A 161 -5.11 -6.18 -8.45
CA ASN A 161 -5.90 -7.39 -8.58
C ASN A 161 -5.11 -8.64 -8.16
N GLU A 162 -3.84 -8.71 -8.51
CA GLU A 162 -2.96 -9.79 -8.08
C GLU A 162 -2.81 -9.79 -6.55
N LEU A 163 -2.50 -8.65 -5.96
CA LEU A 163 -2.40 -8.52 -4.50
C LEU A 163 -3.71 -8.90 -3.78
N PHE A 164 -4.86 -8.55 -4.33
CA PHE A 164 -6.17 -8.91 -3.77
C PHE A 164 -6.42 -10.41 -3.74
N ARG A 165 -5.92 -11.18 -4.72
CA ARG A 165 -6.04 -12.64 -4.74
C ARG A 165 -5.28 -13.31 -3.59
N HIS A 166 -4.24 -12.66 -3.07
CA HIS A 166 -3.37 -13.14 -1.98
C HIS A 166 -3.61 -12.41 -0.65
N ALA A 167 -4.58 -11.48 -0.59
CA ALA A 167 -4.83 -10.63 0.58
C ALA A 167 -5.34 -11.37 1.82
N ASN A 168 -5.57 -12.68 1.73
CA ASN A 168 -5.87 -13.52 2.89
C ASN A 168 -4.63 -13.81 3.76
N TYR A 169 -3.42 -13.64 3.22
CA TYR A 169 -2.20 -13.82 3.98
C TYR A 169 -2.13 -12.89 5.20
N ASN A 170 -1.55 -13.36 6.28
CA ASN A 170 -1.46 -12.57 7.50
C ASN A 170 -0.39 -11.47 7.34
N PRO A 171 -0.75 -10.18 7.47
CA PRO A 171 0.22 -9.10 7.39
C PRO A 171 1.37 -9.23 8.41
N THR A 172 1.09 -9.74 9.61
CA THR A 172 2.14 -9.95 10.63
C THR A 172 3.18 -10.96 10.15
N GLU A 173 2.74 -12.04 9.49
CA GLU A 173 3.67 -13.02 8.89
C GLU A 173 4.48 -12.40 7.74
N TYR A 174 3.83 -11.57 6.90
CA TYR A 174 4.51 -10.84 5.84
C TYR A 174 5.63 -9.95 6.40
N PHE A 175 5.32 -9.12 7.40
CA PHE A 175 6.31 -8.22 7.99
C PHE A 175 7.42 -8.97 8.72
N ALA A 176 7.10 -10.07 9.41
CA ALA A 176 8.10 -10.94 10.05
C ALA A 176 9.04 -11.58 9.02
N LEU A 177 8.51 -11.99 7.87
CA LEU A 177 9.30 -12.55 6.77
C LEU A 177 10.20 -11.49 6.13
N ARG A 178 9.66 -10.29 5.87
CA ARG A 178 10.44 -9.16 5.35
C ARG A 178 11.58 -8.79 6.29
N SER A 179 11.32 -8.75 7.60
CA SER A 179 12.33 -8.44 8.62
C SER A 179 13.45 -9.47 8.74
N LYS A 180 13.18 -10.73 8.38
CA LYS A 180 14.21 -11.77 8.30
C LYS A 180 15.08 -11.63 7.07
N THR A 181 14.53 -11.09 5.99
CA THR A 181 15.23 -10.95 4.71
C THR A 181 16.03 -9.65 4.65
N TYR A 182 15.47 -8.58 5.19
CA TYR A 182 16.08 -7.25 5.18
C TYR A 182 16.15 -6.67 6.61
N PRO A 183 17.29 -6.05 7.00
CA PRO A 183 17.39 -5.41 8.29
C PRO A 183 16.28 -4.37 8.46
N GLN A 184 15.61 -4.43 9.60
CA GLN A 184 14.68 -3.37 9.96
C GLN A 184 15.47 -2.10 10.28
N PRO A 185 14.97 -0.94 9.85
CA PRO A 185 15.50 0.32 10.32
C PRO A 185 15.39 0.36 11.85
N LYS A 186 16.44 0.82 12.54
CA LYS A 186 16.39 0.99 13.98
C LYS A 186 15.30 2.02 14.34
N ALA A 187 14.67 1.82 15.49
CA ALA A 187 13.75 2.78 16.11
C ALA A 187 12.45 3.10 15.37
N GLY A 188 11.74 2.09 14.90
CA GLY A 188 10.33 2.24 14.52
C GLY A 188 10.06 2.95 13.20
N LEU A 189 11.06 3.06 12.35
CA LEU A 189 10.88 3.56 10.99
C LEU A 189 10.14 2.54 10.14
N THR A 190 9.30 3.04 9.27
CA THR A 190 8.64 2.24 8.24
C THR A 190 9.12 2.65 6.86
N TYR A 191 9.32 1.66 6.00
CA TYR A 191 9.66 1.92 4.60
C TYR A 191 8.53 2.60 3.83
N GLU A 192 7.28 2.34 4.24
CA GLU A 192 6.09 2.93 3.64
C GLU A 192 5.40 3.86 4.67
N PRO A 193 5.79 5.15 4.76
CA PRO A 193 5.20 6.08 5.73
C PRO A 193 3.78 6.49 5.38
N MET A 194 3.35 6.28 4.14
CA MET A 194 2.00 6.57 3.69
C MET A 194 1.18 5.31 3.47
N SER A 195 -0.08 5.36 3.90
CA SER A 195 -1.07 4.32 3.62
C SER A 195 -2.28 4.89 2.92
N LEU A 196 -2.71 4.24 1.83
CA LEU A 196 -3.98 4.53 1.18
C LEU A 196 -5.05 3.58 1.72
N THR A 197 -6.09 4.15 2.31
CA THR A 197 -7.32 3.43 2.62
C THR A 197 -8.47 4.02 1.80
N TYR A 198 -8.93 3.29 0.79
CA TYR A 198 -10.07 3.68 -0.02
C TYR A 198 -11.34 3.00 0.50
N GLN A 199 -12.30 3.81 0.91
CA GLN A 199 -13.60 3.34 1.40
C GLN A 199 -14.72 3.96 0.56
N PRO A 200 -15.28 3.22 -0.41
CA PRO A 200 -16.46 3.70 -1.14
C PRO A 200 -17.64 3.69 -0.19
N MET A 201 -18.01 4.85 0.32
CA MET A 201 -19.20 5.02 1.14
C MET A 201 -20.37 5.31 0.21
N THR A 202 -21.27 4.37 0.06
CA THR A 202 -22.63 4.64 -0.42
C THR A 202 -23.41 5.23 0.73
N LEU A 203 -23.47 6.55 0.81
CA LEU A 203 -24.48 7.21 1.61
C LEU A 203 -25.84 6.89 0.97
N LYS A 204 -26.65 6.10 1.66
CA LYS A 204 -28.07 5.94 1.35
C LYS A 204 -28.85 7.10 1.98
#